data_6a155e6ce76d15fbe79801f49adade17
#
_entry.id   6a155e6ce76d15fbe79801f49adade17
#
_cell.length_a   1.000
_cell.length_b   1.000
_cell.length_c   1.000
_cell.angle_alpha   90.00
_cell.angle_beta   90.00
_cell.angle_gamma   90.00
#
_symmetry.space_group_name_H-M   'P 1'
#
loop_
_entity.id
_entity.type
_entity.pdbx_description
1 polymer ?
#
loop_
_entity_poly.entity_id
_entity_poly.type
_entity_poly.pdbx_seq_one_letter_code
_entity_poly.pdbx_strand_id
1 'polypeptide(L)'
;MTPQLAETLLKHHIYTVAELARSVPENLAQRLSIPNEYAGRLVTEAGSMLEKLRRRSECRKFLRERLIPRKGRSYTKIMDCLKAQGITELEGLARAEPAALKTAGIGDAEADQVLADAKNVYYGQVLRRMGIPAVSLKKYLAAGFSTPDAFCELNPETLSERTGMSLGTVQKHVGLVHKALNKPVPKKVSKSQTEKGRKELLTIRGLGEQSAEKLILAGIIDGKSLLAADPAAVAAETGIPAQKIREYQIVFRKKKEIIQI
;
A
#
# COMPACT_ATOMS: atom_id res chain seq x y z
N MET A 1 -32.18 -2.48 9.02
CA MET A 1 -32.94 -3.60 9.59
C MET A 1 -34.22 -3.02 10.17
N THR A 2 -35.39 -3.52 9.76
CA THR A 2 -36.70 -3.07 10.28
C THR A 2 -36.99 -3.72 11.65
N PRO A 3 -37.80 -3.10 12.55
CA PRO A 3 -38.19 -3.70 13.82
C PRO A 3 -38.82 -5.08 13.66
N GLN A 4 -39.68 -5.24 12.66
CA GLN A 4 -40.35 -6.51 12.35
C GLN A 4 -39.35 -7.62 11.99
N LEU A 5 -38.30 -7.32 11.21
CA LEU A 5 -37.25 -8.29 10.89
C LEU A 5 -36.45 -8.67 12.14
N ALA A 6 -36.18 -7.71 13.04
CA ALA A 6 -35.49 -7.98 14.28
C ALA A 6 -36.30 -8.93 15.19
N GLU A 7 -37.61 -8.71 15.32
CA GLU A 7 -38.50 -9.61 16.05
C GLU A 7 -38.54 -11.02 15.46
N THR A 8 -38.57 -11.10 14.12
CA THR A 8 -38.57 -12.40 13.42
C THR A 8 -37.27 -13.15 13.69
N LEU A 9 -36.12 -12.45 13.61
CA LEU A 9 -34.81 -13.05 13.92
C LEU A 9 -34.77 -13.58 15.38
N LEU A 10 -35.25 -12.78 16.32
CA LEU A 10 -35.35 -13.18 17.74
C LEU A 10 -36.22 -14.43 17.96
N LYS A 11 -37.38 -14.51 17.31
CA LYS A 11 -38.27 -15.68 17.35
C LYS A 11 -37.56 -16.94 16.80
N HIS A 12 -36.63 -16.79 15.89
CA HIS A 12 -35.86 -17.88 15.32
C HIS A 12 -34.49 -18.07 16.00
N HIS A 13 -34.33 -17.57 17.22
CA HIS A 13 -33.12 -17.72 18.05
C HIS A 13 -31.84 -17.17 17.39
N ILE A 14 -31.96 -16.07 16.65
CA ILE A 14 -30.82 -15.30 16.11
C ILE A 14 -30.75 -13.99 16.89
N TYR A 15 -29.87 -13.95 17.89
CA TYR A 15 -29.79 -12.84 18.85
C TYR A 15 -28.73 -11.82 18.52
N THR A 16 -27.75 -12.21 17.70
CA THR A 16 -26.56 -11.36 17.42
C THR A 16 -26.29 -11.24 15.94
N VAL A 17 -25.66 -10.12 15.56
CA VAL A 17 -25.14 -9.91 14.20
C VAL A 17 -24.12 -10.99 13.83
N ALA A 18 -23.38 -11.51 14.81
CA ALA A 18 -22.40 -12.56 14.58
C ALA A 18 -23.04 -13.91 14.22
N GLU A 19 -24.17 -14.25 14.84
CA GLU A 19 -24.93 -15.45 14.48
C GLU A 19 -25.54 -15.30 13.10
N LEU A 20 -26.13 -14.16 12.78
CA LEU A 20 -26.68 -13.87 11.46
C LEU A 20 -25.61 -13.96 10.38
N ALA A 21 -24.43 -13.37 10.62
CA ALA A 21 -23.30 -13.41 9.68
C ALA A 21 -22.72 -14.81 9.42
N ARG A 22 -22.92 -15.74 10.37
CA ARG A 22 -22.49 -17.15 10.25
C ARG A 22 -23.57 -18.08 9.71
N SER A 23 -24.78 -17.58 9.54
CA SER A 23 -25.89 -18.39 9.03
C SER A 23 -25.66 -18.76 7.57
N VAL A 24 -26.07 -19.98 7.21
CA VAL A 24 -26.11 -20.42 5.82
C VAL A 24 -27.37 -19.79 5.19
N PRO A 25 -27.26 -19.06 4.06
CA PRO A 25 -28.40 -18.34 3.47
C PRO A 25 -29.62 -19.22 3.20
N GLU A 26 -29.44 -20.44 2.70
CA GLU A 26 -30.51 -21.40 2.40
C GLU A 26 -31.29 -21.80 3.67
N ASN A 27 -30.56 -22.11 4.74
CA ASN A 27 -31.16 -22.47 6.02
C ASN A 27 -31.91 -21.28 6.65
N LEU A 28 -31.31 -20.06 6.49
CA LEU A 28 -31.95 -18.84 7.00
C LEU A 28 -33.24 -18.54 6.23
N ALA A 29 -33.23 -18.71 4.91
CA ALA A 29 -34.39 -18.51 4.05
C ALA A 29 -35.57 -19.43 4.45
N GLN A 30 -35.29 -20.71 4.67
CA GLN A 30 -36.31 -21.70 5.12
C GLN A 30 -36.85 -21.34 6.51
N ARG A 31 -35.96 -21.02 7.46
CA ARG A 31 -36.38 -20.70 8.86
C ARG A 31 -37.23 -19.44 8.94
N LEU A 32 -36.89 -18.41 8.16
CA LEU A 32 -37.58 -17.12 8.17
C LEU A 32 -38.73 -17.03 7.15
N SER A 33 -38.91 -18.05 6.30
CA SER A 33 -39.84 -18.05 5.16
C SER A 33 -39.65 -16.86 4.24
N ILE A 34 -38.38 -16.53 3.91
CA ILE A 34 -38.00 -15.43 3.02
C ILE A 34 -37.27 -15.96 1.77
N PRO A 35 -37.23 -15.17 0.68
CA PRO A 35 -36.48 -15.55 -0.51
C PRO A 35 -35.00 -15.76 -0.23
N ASN A 36 -34.37 -16.74 -0.89
CA ASN A 36 -32.96 -17.10 -0.70
C ASN A 36 -32.00 -15.91 -0.99
N GLU A 37 -32.33 -15.14 -2.03
CA GLU A 37 -31.57 -13.93 -2.38
C GLU A 37 -31.59 -12.87 -1.26
N TYR A 38 -32.76 -12.72 -0.60
CA TYR A 38 -32.89 -11.79 0.52
C TYR A 38 -32.12 -12.29 1.75
N ALA A 39 -32.16 -13.59 2.05
CA ALA A 39 -31.37 -14.20 3.11
C ALA A 39 -29.85 -14.01 2.84
N GLY A 40 -29.39 -14.23 1.62
CA GLY A 40 -28.01 -14.00 1.21
C GLY A 40 -27.55 -12.54 1.43
N ARG A 41 -28.40 -11.56 1.08
CA ARG A 41 -28.13 -10.14 1.36
C ARG A 41 -28.02 -9.86 2.85
N LEU A 42 -28.92 -10.39 3.67
CA LEU A 42 -28.89 -10.22 5.14
C LEU A 42 -27.59 -10.77 5.74
N VAL A 43 -27.17 -11.96 5.35
CA VAL A 43 -25.93 -12.58 5.82
C VAL A 43 -24.71 -11.73 5.40
N THR A 44 -24.69 -11.25 4.17
CA THR A 44 -23.62 -10.41 3.64
C THR A 44 -23.52 -9.06 4.37
N GLU A 45 -24.68 -8.41 4.61
CA GLU A 45 -24.74 -7.15 5.36
C GLU A 45 -24.32 -7.33 6.82
N ALA A 46 -24.77 -8.42 7.46
CA ALA A 46 -24.35 -8.77 8.81
C ALA A 46 -22.84 -9.01 8.90
N GLY A 47 -22.27 -9.72 7.93
CA GLY A 47 -20.82 -9.92 7.82
C GLY A 47 -20.04 -8.61 7.67
N SER A 48 -20.51 -7.72 6.82
CA SER A 48 -19.93 -6.38 6.63
C SER A 48 -20.01 -5.54 7.91
N MET A 49 -21.15 -5.58 8.60
CA MET A 49 -21.33 -4.86 9.86
C MET A 49 -20.43 -5.40 10.97
N LEU A 50 -20.31 -6.72 11.07
CA LEU A 50 -19.42 -7.38 12.04
C LEU A 50 -17.97 -7.00 11.80
N GLU A 51 -17.53 -6.97 10.54
CA GLU A 51 -16.17 -6.57 10.19
C GLU A 51 -15.91 -5.09 10.55
N LYS A 52 -16.87 -4.19 10.30
CA LYS A 52 -16.77 -2.79 10.72
C LYS A 52 -16.66 -2.64 12.24
N LEU A 53 -17.46 -3.40 12.99
CA LEU A 53 -17.40 -3.40 14.46
C LEU A 53 -16.04 -3.91 14.96
N ARG A 54 -15.50 -4.96 14.33
CA ARG A 54 -14.19 -5.49 14.65
C ARG A 54 -13.09 -4.45 14.41
N ARG A 55 -13.08 -3.80 13.24
CA ARG A 55 -12.10 -2.75 12.91
C ARG A 55 -12.14 -1.57 13.88
N ARG A 56 -13.35 -1.16 14.27
CA ARG A 56 -13.54 -0.10 15.29
C ARG A 56 -13.00 -0.54 16.65
N SER A 57 -13.24 -1.79 17.04
CA SER A 57 -12.71 -2.35 18.29
C SER A 57 -11.18 -2.42 18.28
N GLU A 58 -10.57 -2.84 17.17
CA GLU A 58 -9.12 -2.86 16.97
C GLU A 58 -8.51 -1.46 17.10
N CYS A 59 -9.13 -0.44 16.48
CA CYS A 59 -8.68 0.95 16.60
C CYS A 59 -8.76 1.46 18.04
N ARG A 60 -9.85 1.18 18.76
CA ARG A 60 -10.01 1.54 20.18
C ARG A 60 -8.96 0.87 21.04
N LYS A 61 -8.70 -0.42 20.83
CA LYS A 61 -7.67 -1.17 21.56
C LYS A 61 -6.29 -0.57 21.29
N PHE A 62 -5.96 -0.32 20.03
CA PHE A 62 -4.70 0.30 19.63
C PHE A 62 -4.47 1.65 20.34
N LEU A 63 -5.44 2.56 20.31
CA LEU A 63 -5.32 3.87 20.96
C LEU A 63 -5.18 3.74 22.48
N ARG A 64 -5.92 2.80 23.10
CA ARG A 64 -5.83 2.56 24.54
C ARG A 64 -4.44 2.07 24.98
N GLU A 65 -3.79 1.27 24.13
CA GLU A 65 -2.44 0.74 24.39
C GLU A 65 -1.32 1.79 24.13
N ARG A 66 -1.58 2.76 23.25
CA ARG A 66 -0.56 3.75 22.81
C ARG A 66 -0.66 5.08 23.51
N LEU A 67 -1.85 5.48 23.91
CA LEU A 67 -2.01 6.74 24.63
C LEU A 67 -1.54 6.60 26.07
N ILE A 68 -0.61 7.45 26.46
CA ILE A 68 -0.07 7.48 27.83
C ILE A 68 -1.19 7.90 28.80
N PRO A 69 -1.47 7.13 29.86
CA PRO A 69 -2.42 7.53 30.88
C PRO A 69 -1.99 8.84 31.54
N ARG A 70 -2.84 9.87 31.51
CA ARG A 70 -2.60 11.16 32.16
C ARG A 70 -3.78 11.52 33.04
N LYS A 71 -3.51 12.11 34.21
CA LYS A 71 -4.54 12.60 35.13
C LYS A 71 -5.38 13.65 34.41
N GLY A 72 -6.71 13.47 34.42
CA GLY A 72 -7.66 14.35 33.71
C GLY A 72 -7.93 14.03 32.23
N ARG A 73 -7.18 13.11 31.63
CA ARG A 73 -7.44 12.68 30.25
C ARG A 73 -8.66 11.74 30.20
N SER A 74 -9.68 12.13 29.42
CA SER A 74 -10.83 11.28 29.16
C SER A 74 -10.68 10.56 27.83
N TYR A 75 -10.46 9.25 27.88
CA TYR A 75 -10.36 8.41 26.70
C TYR A 75 -11.65 8.47 25.84
N THR A 76 -12.82 8.51 26.48
CA THR A 76 -14.12 8.63 25.81
C THR A 76 -14.19 9.92 24.98
N LYS A 77 -13.79 11.07 25.57
CA LYS A 77 -13.78 12.35 24.85
C LYS A 77 -12.85 12.33 23.62
N ILE A 78 -11.69 11.69 23.74
CA ILE A 78 -10.76 11.51 22.61
C ILE A 78 -11.44 10.69 21.50
N MET A 79 -12.04 9.57 21.86
CA MET A 79 -12.73 8.71 20.90
C MET A 79 -13.92 9.40 20.24
N ASP A 80 -14.70 10.18 20.97
CA ASP A 80 -15.84 10.93 20.44
C ASP A 80 -15.36 12.04 19.48
N CYS A 81 -14.28 12.73 19.81
CA CYS A 81 -13.68 13.74 18.97
C CYS A 81 -13.13 13.14 17.65
N LEU A 82 -12.41 12.03 17.71
CA LEU A 82 -11.92 11.31 16.53
C LEU A 82 -13.08 10.79 15.67
N LYS A 83 -14.13 10.27 16.31
CA LYS A 83 -15.35 9.83 15.61
C LYS A 83 -16.05 10.98 14.90
N ALA A 84 -16.13 12.16 15.50
CA ALA A 84 -16.70 13.35 14.88
C ALA A 84 -15.92 13.78 13.62
N GLN A 85 -14.64 13.47 13.55
CA GLN A 85 -13.76 13.69 12.39
C GLN A 85 -13.78 12.50 11.40
N GLY A 86 -14.64 11.50 11.59
CA GLY A 86 -14.72 10.31 10.75
C GLY A 86 -13.63 9.25 11.02
N ILE A 87 -12.75 9.48 12.00
CA ILE A 87 -11.66 8.56 12.36
C ILE A 87 -12.18 7.51 13.34
N THR A 88 -12.67 6.41 12.80
CA THR A 88 -13.26 5.31 13.59
C THR A 88 -12.50 4.00 13.50
N GLU A 89 -11.62 3.86 12.53
CA GLU A 89 -10.87 2.65 12.20
C GLU A 89 -9.38 2.97 12.10
N LEU A 90 -8.54 1.93 12.22
CA LEU A 90 -7.08 2.07 12.17
C LEU A 90 -6.60 2.64 10.83
N GLU A 91 -7.30 2.36 9.73
CA GLU A 91 -7.03 2.96 8.42
C GLU A 91 -7.20 4.48 8.44
N GLY A 92 -8.33 4.97 8.96
CA GLY A 92 -8.58 6.40 9.10
C GLY A 92 -7.53 7.07 9.98
N LEU A 93 -7.13 6.40 11.08
CA LEU A 93 -6.09 6.89 11.96
C LEU A 93 -4.71 6.94 11.27
N ALA A 94 -4.36 5.90 10.50
CA ALA A 94 -3.08 5.85 9.77
C ALA A 94 -2.97 6.92 8.67
N ARG A 95 -4.10 7.42 8.15
CA ARG A 95 -4.18 8.48 7.14
C ARG A 95 -4.44 9.86 7.72
N ALA A 96 -4.71 9.94 9.03
CA ALA A 96 -5.02 11.20 9.69
C ALA A 96 -3.79 12.13 9.76
N GLU A 97 -4.07 13.41 9.78
CA GLU A 97 -3.05 14.44 10.04
C GLU A 97 -2.85 14.63 11.55
N PRO A 98 -1.66 15.07 12.00
CA PRO A 98 -1.39 15.35 13.41
C PRO A 98 -2.39 16.31 14.04
N ALA A 99 -2.89 17.28 13.29
CA ALA A 99 -3.90 18.25 13.73
C ALA A 99 -5.19 17.59 14.24
N ALA A 100 -5.60 16.48 13.64
CA ALA A 100 -6.80 15.75 14.06
C ALA A 100 -6.66 15.17 15.48
N LEU A 101 -5.48 14.65 15.83
CA LEU A 101 -5.19 14.12 17.17
C LEU A 101 -5.02 15.23 18.20
N LYS A 102 -4.41 16.35 17.80
CA LYS A 102 -4.28 17.55 18.65
C LYS A 102 -5.64 18.11 19.04
N THR A 103 -6.56 18.21 18.08
CA THR A 103 -7.95 18.62 18.34
C THR A 103 -8.65 17.67 19.32
N ALA A 104 -8.29 16.39 19.34
CA ALA A 104 -8.78 15.43 20.32
C ALA A 104 -8.08 15.51 21.69
N GLY A 105 -7.17 16.47 21.90
CA GLY A 105 -6.46 16.68 23.17
C GLY A 105 -5.22 15.79 23.37
N ILE A 106 -4.64 15.28 22.27
CA ILE A 106 -3.38 14.54 22.28
C ILE A 106 -2.23 15.52 22.02
N GLY A 107 -1.17 15.48 22.85
CA GLY A 107 -0.02 16.36 22.69
C GLY A 107 0.79 16.07 21.41
N ASP A 108 1.55 17.06 20.92
CA ASP A 108 2.22 17.02 19.61
C ASP A 108 3.11 15.78 19.42
N ALA A 109 4.09 15.59 20.28
CA ALA A 109 5.00 14.45 20.18
C ALA A 109 4.30 13.10 20.32
N GLU A 110 3.24 13.02 21.13
CA GLU A 110 2.44 11.81 21.31
C GLU A 110 1.55 11.56 20.07
N ALA A 111 1.03 12.62 19.45
CA ALA A 111 0.23 12.52 18.22
C ALA A 111 1.08 11.97 17.07
N ASP A 112 2.29 12.49 16.87
CA ASP A 112 3.20 12.02 15.82
C ASP A 112 3.59 10.56 16.04
N GLN A 113 3.88 10.16 17.28
CA GLN A 113 4.20 8.77 17.61
C GLN A 113 3.01 7.83 17.37
N VAL A 114 1.82 8.22 17.82
CA VAL A 114 0.59 7.42 17.62
C VAL A 114 0.29 7.24 16.13
N LEU A 115 0.46 8.29 15.31
CA LEU A 115 0.27 8.21 13.87
C LEU A 115 1.31 7.32 13.18
N ALA A 116 2.58 7.43 13.57
CA ALA A 116 3.63 6.57 13.05
C ALA A 116 3.36 5.10 13.36
N ASP A 117 2.98 4.81 14.60
CA ASP A 117 2.62 3.47 15.04
C ASP A 117 1.35 2.95 14.31
N ALA A 118 0.34 3.80 14.12
CA ALA A 118 -0.89 3.45 13.39
C ALA A 118 -0.59 3.11 11.93
N LYS A 119 0.26 3.89 11.26
CA LYS A 119 0.75 3.62 9.90
C LYS A 119 1.45 2.27 9.84
N ASN A 120 2.37 2.01 10.75
CA ASN A 120 3.12 0.75 10.79
C ASN A 120 2.19 -0.46 11.01
N VAL A 121 1.23 -0.37 11.92
CA VAL A 121 0.30 -1.47 12.19
C VAL A 121 -0.67 -1.68 11.02
N TYR A 122 -1.30 -0.61 10.51
CA TYR A 122 -2.26 -0.71 9.43
C TYR A 122 -1.61 -1.23 8.14
N TYR A 123 -0.57 -0.57 7.66
CA TYR A 123 0.10 -0.99 6.43
C TYR A 123 0.82 -2.33 6.58
N GLY A 124 1.32 -2.62 7.79
CA GLY A 124 1.84 -3.95 8.11
C GLY A 124 0.80 -5.05 7.91
N GLN A 125 -0.45 -4.83 8.32
CA GLN A 125 -1.56 -5.77 8.06
C GLN A 125 -1.88 -5.85 6.56
N VAL A 126 -1.89 -4.73 5.85
CA VAL A 126 -2.12 -4.68 4.40
C VAL A 126 -1.05 -5.48 3.65
N LEU A 127 0.23 -5.24 3.92
CA LEU A 127 1.35 -5.94 3.30
C LEU A 127 1.35 -7.46 3.62
N ARG A 128 0.95 -7.85 4.82
CA ARG A 128 0.76 -9.28 5.15
C ARG A 128 -0.35 -9.93 4.33
N ARG A 129 -1.47 -9.24 4.10
CA ARG A 129 -2.55 -9.72 3.22
C ARG A 129 -2.09 -9.86 1.77
N MET A 130 -1.13 -9.05 1.33
CA MET A 130 -0.49 -9.15 0.02
C MET A 130 0.54 -10.29 -0.06
N GLY A 131 0.78 -11.04 1.04
CA GLY A 131 1.63 -12.21 1.09
C GLY A 131 3.07 -11.95 1.57
N ILE A 132 3.37 -10.78 2.15
CA ILE A 132 4.69 -10.52 2.73
C ILE A 132 4.81 -11.22 4.08
N PRO A 133 5.84 -12.09 4.29
CA PRO A 133 6.04 -12.79 5.56
C PRO A 133 6.35 -11.84 6.71
N ALA A 134 5.92 -12.20 7.94
CA ALA A 134 6.10 -11.36 9.13
C ALA A 134 7.57 -11.01 9.42
N VAL A 135 8.50 -11.92 9.17
CA VAL A 135 9.95 -11.70 9.37
C VAL A 135 10.46 -10.62 8.41
N SER A 136 10.09 -10.71 7.13
CA SER A 136 10.47 -9.73 6.12
C SER A 136 9.81 -8.37 6.39
N LEU A 137 8.55 -8.38 6.81
CA LEU A 137 7.81 -7.18 7.16
C LEU A 137 8.50 -6.37 8.27
N LYS A 138 9.00 -7.03 9.33
CA LYS A 138 9.75 -6.37 10.40
C LYS A 138 10.97 -5.61 9.85
N LYS A 139 11.70 -6.19 8.90
CA LYS A 139 12.86 -5.56 8.26
C LYS A 139 12.45 -4.34 7.43
N TYR A 140 11.36 -4.45 6.66
CA TYR A 140 10.83 -3.33 5.88
C TYR A 140 10.41 -2.17 6.79
N LEU A 141 9.63 -2.45 7.84
CA LEU A 141 9.19 -1.43 8.80
C LEU A 141 10.35 -0.77 9.53
N ALA A 142 11.37 -1.54 9.94
CA ALA A 142 12.58 -1.00 10.57
C ALA A 142 13.39 -0.11 9.62
N ALA A 143 13.37 -0.38 8.31
CA ALA A 143 13.99 0.43 7.29
C ALA A 143 13.12 1.62 6.81
N GLY A 144 11.94 1.82 7.41
CA GLY A 144 11.01 2.92 7.09
C GLY A 144 10.07 2.65 5.91
N PHE A 145 10.01 1.42 5.41
CA PHE A 145 9.12 1.04 4.30
C PHE A 145 7.82 0.45 4.84
N SER A 146 6.85 1.29 5.14
CA SER A 146 5.57 0.86 5.72
C SER A 146 4.43 0.80 4.71
N THR A 147 4.47 1.54 3.61
CA THR A 147 3.35 1.66 2.66
C THR A 147 3.53 0.77 1.43
N PRO A 148 2.44 0.20 0.86
CA PRO A 148 2.52 -0.53 -0.39
C PRO A 148 3.09 0.28 -1.56
N ASP A 149 2.82 1.60 -1.60
CA ASP A 149 3.33 2.48 -2.65
C ASP A 149 4.85 2.58 -2.64
N ALA A 150 5.48 2.57 -1.46
CA ALA A 150 6.94 2.53 -1.34
C ALA A 150 7.58 1.32 -2.06
N PHE A 151 6.86 0.19 -2.17
CA PHE A 151 7.32 -0.98 -2.92
C PHE A 151 7.18 -0.81 -4.44
N CYS A 152 6.31 0.10 -4.88
CA CYS A 152 6.10 0.37 -6.30
C CYS A 152 7.01 1.47 -6.83
N GLU A 153 7.40 2.41 -5.98
CA GLU A 153 8.20 3.58 -6.32
C GLU A 153 9.70 3.33 -6.22
N LEU A 154 10.10 2.41 -5.34
CA LEU A 154 11.53 2.16 -5.08
C LEU A 154 12.05 0.97 -5.89
N ASN A 155 13.30 1.11 -6.35
CA ASN A 155 14.02 0.03 -6.99
C ASN A 155 14.26 -1.12 -5.99
N PRO A 156 14.04 -2.39 -6.39
CA PRO A 156 14.33 -3.56 -5.55
C PRO A 156 15.75 -3.61 -4.97
N GLU A 157 16.74 -3.08 -5.68
CA GLU A 157 18.12 -2.99 -5.18
C GLU A 157 18.23 -2.08 -3.97
N THR A 158 17.64 -0.88 -4.01
CA THR A 158 17.59 0.05 -2.87
C THR A 158 16.89 -0.56 -1.66
N LEU A 159 15.77 -1.28 -1.90
CA LEU A 159 15.08 -2.00 -0.84
C LEU A 159 15.94 -3.12 -0.25
N SER A 160 16.69 -3.85 -1.10
CA SER A 160 17.61 -4.91 -0.68
C SER A 160 18.73 -4.37 0.21
N GLU A 161 19.39 -3.29 -0.21
CA GLU A 161 20.47 -2.65 0.53
C GLU A 161 20.00 -2.12 1.90
N ARG A 162 18.88 -1.38 1.93
CA ARG A 162 18.37 -0.77 3.16
C ARG A 162 17.79 -1.78 4.16
N THR A 163 17.29 -2.92 3.69
CA THR A 163 16.69 -3.96 4.54
C THR A 163 17.65 -5.09 4.88
N GLY A 164 18.81 -5.19 4.21
CA GLY A 164 19.73 -6.31 4.34
C GLY A 164 19.14 -7.66 3.89
N MET A 165 18.12 -7.64 3.02
CA MET A 165 17.52 -8.84 2.46
C MET A 165 18.11 -9.13 1.07
N SER A 166 18.10 -10.40 0.65
CA SER A 166 18.57 -10.75 -0.69
C SER A 166 17.70 -10.13 -1.76
N LEU A 167 18.29 -9.66 -2.85
CA LEU A 167 17.60 -9.03 -3.98
C LEU A 167 16.48 -9.91 -4.54
N GLY A 168 16.70 -11.23 -4.65
CA GLY A 168 15.68 -12.18 -5.11
C GLY A 168 14.43 -12.24 -4.21
N THR A 169 14.62 -12.14 -2.89
CA THR A 169 13.52 -12.08 -1.93
C THR A 169 12.74 -10.76 -2.07
N VAL A 170 13.46 -9.65 -2.18
CA VAL A 170 12.83 -8.33 -2.36
C VAL A 170 12.05 -8.26 -3.67
N GLN A 171 12.62 -8.71 -4.79
CA GLN A 171 11.94 -8.77 -6.09
C GLN A 171 10.65 -9.59 -6.04
N LYS A 172 10.67 -10.73 -5.32
CA LYS A 172 9.47 -11.53 -5.09
C LYS A 172 8.40 -10.74 -4.34
N HIS A 173 8.78 -10.03 -3.27
CA HIS A 173 7.84 -9.24 -2.46
C HIS A 173 7.29 -8.04 -3.25
N VAL A 174 8.12 -7.32 -3.98
CA VAL A 174 7.71 -6.25 -4.90
C VAL A 174 6.70 -6.79 -5.93
N GLY A 175 6.97 -7.95 -6.53
CA GLY A 175 6.04 -8.60 -7.46
C GLY A 175 4.68 -8.94 -6.84
N LEU A 176 4.65 -9.38 -5.57
CA LEU A 176 3.40 -9.64 -4.85
C LEU A 176 2.59 -8.35 -4.63
N VAL A 177 3.24 -7.26 -4.24
CA VAL A 177 2.59 -5.96 -4.02
C VAL A 177 2.05 -5.39 -5.34
N HIS A 178 2.85 -5.39 -6.40
CA HIS A 178 2.41 -4.95 -7.73
C HIS A 178 1.19 -5.73 -8.22
N LYS A 179 1.21 -7.07 -8.07
CA LYS A 179 0.08 -7.94 -8.42
C LYS A 179 -1.16 -7.58 -7.61
N ALA A 180 -1.02 -7.36 -6.31
CA ALA A 180 -2.15 -7.04 -5.43
C ALA A 180 -2.75 -5.66 -5.71
N LEU A 181 -1.93 -4.70 -6.21
CA LEU A 181 -2.37 -3.35 -6.59
C LEU A 181 -2.76 -3.23 -8.07
N ASN A 182 -2.76 -4.32 -8.83
CA ASN A 182 -2.95 -4.32 -10.29
C ASN A 182 -2.02 -3.33 -11.04
N LYS A 183 -0.84 -3.06 -10.48
CA LYS A 183 0.20 -2.23 -11.11
C LYS A 183 1.11 -3.12 -11.96
N PRO A 184 1.66 -2.62 -13.08
CA PRO A 184 2.61 -3.39 -13.89
C PRO A 184 3.83 -3.76 -13.03
N VAL A 185 4.17 -5.03 -13.00
CA VAL A 185 5.38 -5.51 -12.29
C VAL A 185 6.59 -4.99 -13.04
N PRO A 186 7.56 -4.33 -12.38
CA PRO A 186 8.80 -3.93 -13.03
C PRO A 186 9.46 -5.17 -13.66
N LYS A 187 9.78 -5.08 -14.94
CA LYS A 187 10.44 -6.20 -15.64
C LYS A 187 11.74 -6.52 -14.89
N LYS A 188 11.94 -7.81 -14.56
CA LYS A 188 13.19 -8.26 -13.96
C LYS A 188 14.35 -7.92 -14.90
N VAL A 189 15.11 -6.88 -14.55
CA VAL A 189 16.33 -6.59 -15.26
C VAL A 189 17.43 -7.40 -14.57
N SER A 190 18.00 -8.37 -15.27
CA SER A 190 19.13 -9.13 -14.72
C SER A 190 20.36 -8.22 -14.67
N LYS A 191 21.25 -8.41 -13.68
CA LYS A 191 22.54 -7.69 -13.62
C LYS A 191 23.26 -7.72 -14.97
N SER A 192 23.23 -8.85 -15.65
CA SER A 192 23.80 -9.03 -17.00
C SER A 192 23.12 -8.13 -18.05
N GLN A 193 21.79 -7.92 -17.95
CA GLN A 193 21.07 -7.01 -18.87
C GLN A 193 21.37 -5.55 -18.57
N THR A 194 21.49 -5.19 -17.28
CA THR A 194 21.87 -3.83 -16.86
C THR A 194 23.29 -3.50 -17.30
N GLU A 195 24.24 -4.43 -17.16
CA GLU A 195 25.63 -4.24 -17.63
C GLU A 195 25.73 -4.16 -19.16
N LYS A 196 24.99 -5.01 -19.88
CA LYS A 196 24.90 -4.93 -21.35
C LYS A 196 24.29 -3.61 -21.79
N GLY A 197 23.19 -3.22 -21.20
CA GLY A 197 22.53 -1.95 -21.47
C GLY A 197 23.37 -0.74 -21.11
N ARG A 198 24.09 -0.78 -19.97
CA ARG A 198 25.07 0.25 -19.61
C ARG A 198 26.15 0.41 -20.67
N LYS A 199 26.74 -0.70 -21.15
CA LYS A 199 27.69 -0.69 -22.22
C LYS A 199 27.10 -0.10 -23.51
N GLU A 200 25.86 -0.46 -23.85
CA GLU A 200 25.14 0.07 -25.01
C GLU A 200 24.88 1.57 -24.87
N LEU A 201 24.37 2.05 -23.72
CA LEU A 201 24.17 3.47 -23.46
C LEU A 201 25.47 4.28 -23.55
N LEU A 202 26.56 3.76 -23.00
CA LEU A 202 27.90 4.41 -23.07
C LEU A 202 28.47 4.50 -24.50
N THR A 203 27.92 3.76 -25.46
CA THR A 203 28.27 3.93 -26.87
C THR A 203 27.63 5.15 -27.54
N ILE A 204 26.71 5.82 -26.84
CA ILE A 204 26.04 7.03 -27.33
C ILE A 204 26.99 8.21 -27.11
N ARG A 205 27.39 8.87 -28.19
CA ARG A 205 28.30 10.02 -28.12
C ARG A 205 27.72 11.14 -27.23
N GLY A 206 28.50 11.53 -26.22
CA GLY A 206 28.12 12.58 -25.27
C GLY A 206 27.39 12.09 -24.03
N LEU A 207 27.07 10.79 -23.94
CA LEU A 207 26.45 10.19 -22.75
C LEU A 207 27.56 9.61 -21.85
N GLY A 208 27.92 10.34 -20.79
CA GLY A 208 28.94 9.91 -19.83
C GLY A 208 28.40 8.94 -18.78
N GLU A 209 29.31 8.32 -18.01
CA GLU A 209 28.96 7.31 -16.99
C GLU A 209 27.90 7.77 -15.99
N GLN A 210 28.05 9.00 -15.45
CA GLN A 210 27.07 9.56 -14.51
C GLN A 210 25.67 9.71 -15.12
N SER A 211 25.58 10.11 -16.39
CA SER A 211 24.30 10.21 -17.09
C SER A 211 23.72 8.85 -17.39
N ALA A 212 24.54 7.85 -17.74
CA ALA A 212 24.11 6.47 -17.94
C ALA A 212 23.56 5.88 -16.65
N GLU A 213 24.20 6.10 -15.51
CA GLU A 213 23.72 5.65 -14.21
C GLU A 213 22.37 6.29 -13.83
N LYS A 214 22.22 7.60 -14.02
CA LYS A 214 20.97 8.30 -13.79
C LYS A 214 19.83 7.76 -14.67
N LEU A 215 20.10 7.48 -15.95
CA LEU A 215 19.12 6.88 -16.87
C LEU A 215 18.74 5.47 -16.44
N ILE A 216 19.71 4.64 -16.03
CA ILE A 216 19.47 3.29 -15.55
C ILE A 216 18.63 3.30 -14.26
N LEU A 217 18.89 4.21 -13.34
CA LEU A 217 18.11 4.42 -12.12
C LEU A 217 16.67 4.83 -12.42
N ALA A 218 16.44 5.61 -13.49
CA ALA A 218 15.12 5.98 -14.01
C ALA A 218 14.47 4.87 -14.87
N GLY A 219 15.01 3.64 -14.88
CA GLY A 219 14.44 2.52 -15.62
C GLY A 219 14.78 2.46 -17.11
N ILE A 220 15.64 3.35 -17.60
CA ILE A 220 16.13 3.36 -18.99
C ILE A 220 17.41 2.53 -19.08
N ILE A 221 17.24 1.24 -19.31
CA ILE A 221 18.29 0.25 -19.20
C ILE A 221 19.06 -0.04 -20.49
N ASP A 222 18.52 0.38 -21.64
CA ASP A 222 19.10 0.14 -22.98
C ASP A 222 18.71 1.26 -23.95
N GLY A 223 19.27 1.23 -25.14
CA GLY A 223 18.96 2.22 -26.17
C GLY A 223 17.53 2.13 -26.71
N LYS A 224 16.83 0.98 -26.60
CA LYS A 224 15.42 0.86 -26.99
C LYS A 224 14.50 1.56 -25.99
N SER A 225 14.74 1.36 -24.69
CA SER A 225 14.02 2.06 -23.63
C SER A 225 14.25 3.57 -23.67
N LEU A 226 15.48 4.00 -24.02
CA LEU A 226 15.79 5.41 -24.24
C LEU A 226 14.98 6.01 -25.40
N LEU A 227 14.86 5.31 -26.54
CA LEU A 227 14.06 5.79 -27.68
C LEU A 227 12.55 5.87 -27.39
N ALA A 228 12.04 4.98 -26.54
CA ALA A 228 10.63 4.92 -26.17
C ALA A 228 10.24 5.91 -25.05
N ALA A 229 11.22 6.48 -24.36
CA ALA A 229 10.99 7.34 -23.21
C ALA A 229 10.61 8.77 -23.63
N ASP A 230 9.70 9.41 -22.86
CA ASP A 230 9.41 10.83 -23.01
C ASP A 230 10.55 11.67 -22.41
N PRO A 231 11.21 12.54 -23.21
CA PRO A 231 12.31 13.36 -22.72
C PRO A 231 11.96 14.28 -21.55
N ALA A 232 10.71 14.74 -21.45
CA ALA A 232 10.30 15.63 -20.38
C ALA A 232 10.15 14.86 -19.05
N ALA A 233 9.53 13.67 -19.09
CA ALA A 233 9.39 12.79 -17.93
C ALA A 233 10.77 12.35 -17.40
N VAL A 234 11.66 11.91 -18.30
CA VAL A 234 13.02 11.50 -17.94
C VAL A 234 13.84 12.65 -17.36
N ALA A 235 13.68 13.86 -17.89
CA ALA A 235 14.37 15.04 -17.35
C ALA A 235 13.94 15.34 -15.91
N ALA A 236 12.65 15.20 -15.59
CA ALA A 236 12.11 15.40 -14.24
C ALA A 236 12.70 14.38 -13.24
N GLU A 237 12.88 13.12 -13.65
CA GLU A 237 13.39 12.06 -12.78
C GLU A 237 14.91 12.07 -12.63
N THR A 238 15.65 12.36 -13.72
CA THR A 238 17.11 12.22 -13.75
C THR A 238 17.88 13.52 -13.50
N GLY A 239 17.20 14.67 -13.64
CA GLY A 239 17.84 15.98 -13.65
C GLY A 239 18.71 16.24 -14.89
N ILE A 240 18.63 15.39 -15.92
CA ILE A 240 19.31 15.61 -17.22
C ILE A 240 18.39 16.50 -18.07
N PRO A 241 18.86 17.63 -18.65
CA PRO A 241 18.01 18.47 -19.48
C PRO A 241 17.33 17.70 -20.61
N ALA A 242 16.02 17.93 -20.81
CA ALA A 242 15.23 17.24 -21.83
C ALA A 242 15.82 17.36 -23.24
N GLN A 243 16.47 18.49 -23.54
CA GLN A 243 17.17 18.70 -24.80
C GLN A 243 18.32 17.70 -24.98
N LYS A 244 19.12 17.45 -23.93
CA LYS A 244 20.19 16.44 -23.97
C LYS A 244 19.66 15.03 -24.16
N ILE A 245 18.53 14.71 -23.56
CA ILE A 245 17.89 13.40 -23.73
C ILE A 245 17.46 13.22 -25.18
N ARG A 246 16.87 14.24 -25.82
CA ARG A 246 16.53 14.25 -27.25
C ARG A 246 17.78 14.05 -28.13
N GLU A 247 18.88 14.73 -27.82
CA GLU A 247 20.13 14.53 -28.51
C GLU A 247 20.63 13.09 -28.44
N TYR A 248 20.59 12.47 -27.26
CA TYR A 248 20.94 11.05 -27.08
C TYR A 248 20.05 10.13 -27.90
N GLN A 249 18.75 10.39 -27.95
CA GLN A 249 17.77 9.65 -28.77
C GLN A 249 18.11 9.75 -30.28
N ILE A 250 18.42 10.95 -30.75
CA ILE A 250 18.80 11.20 -32.17
C ILE A 250 20.09 10.47 -32.53
N VAL A 251 21.13 10.59 -31.68
CA VAL A 251 22.41 9.93 -31.90
C VAL A 251 22.26 8.42 -31.96
N PHE A 252 21.45 7.85 -31.04
CA PHE A 252 21.22 6.41 -31.02
C PHE A 252 20.43 5.93 -32.23
N ARG A 253 19.42 6.69 -32.69
CA ARG A 253 18.62 6.38 -33.89
C ARG A 253 19.50 6.34 -35.14
N LYS A 254 20.33 7.37 -35.36
CA LYS A 254 21.29 7.42 -36.49
C LYS A 254 22.28 6.25 -36.49
N LYS A 255 22.78 5.88 -35.31
CA LYS A 255 23.67 4.73 -35.17
C LYS A 255 23.02 3.41 -35.59
N LYS A 256 21.71 3.25 -35.27
CA LYS A 256 20.95 2.04 -35.63
C LYS A 256 20.70 1.92 -37.14
N GLU A 257 20.46 3.05 -37.81
CA GLU A 257 20.30 3.10 -39.27
C GLU A 257 21.59 2.72 -40.01
N ILE A 258 22.74 3.09 -39.48
CA ILE A 258 24.06 2.74 -40.07
C ILE A 258 24.42 1.26 -39.92
N ILE A 259 23.91 0.57 -38.90
CA ILE A 259 24.20 -0.86 -38.64
C ILE A 259 23.28 -1.80 -39.45
N GLN A 260 22.21 -1.26 -40.03
CA GLN A 260 21.23 -2.04 -40.85
C GLN A 260 21.52 -1.99 -42.35
N ILE A 261 22.59 -1.32 -42.79
CA ILE A 261 23.15 -1.32 -44.14
C ILE A 261 24.36 -2.25 -44.16
#